data_8bb062b43cddc455a7d5cfe4aa6bed3e
#
_entry.id   8bb062b43cddc455a7d5cfe4aa6bed3e
#
_cell.length_a   1.000
_cell.length_b   1.000
_cell.length_c   1.000
_cell.angle_alpha   90.00
_cell.angle_beta   90.00
_cell.angle_gamma   90.00
#
_symmetry.space_group_name_H-M   'P 1'
#
loop_
_entity.id
_entity.type
_entity.pdbx_description
1 polymer ?
#
loop_
_entity_poly.entity_id
_entity_poly.type
_entity_poly.pdbx_seq_one_letter_code
_entity_poly.pdbx_strand_id
1 'polypeptide(L)'
;PIHVGDELKVQVFNKLDRIIMTSATLTTSKKFEFIKERLGFQPNEELLLDAPFDYPNQALLYVPSDLPEQGDKNVPYVGEISKRCRDLVLASGGKTFILFTSYALLNQVYEKLDEWGLPFPLIRQGEVPTNLMIKKFKEKPSVIFGTNSFWQGVDVPGEALQSVIITKLPFDVPKEPLTEARIEELRRQHIDPFSHYQIPRAIIQLKQGFGRLIRKKTDRGVVSL
;
A
#
# COMPACT_ATOMS: atom_id res chain seq x y z
N PRO A 1 -1.29 1.76 25.10
CA PRO A 1 -0.21 2.76 25.11
C PRO A 1 0.01 3.34 23.73
N ILE A 2 0.34 4.64 23.65
CA ILE A 2 0.67 5.34 22.40
C ILE A 2 2.05 4.85 21.90
N HIS A 3 2.97 4.70 22.84
CA HIS A 3 4.29 4.13 22.63
C HIS A 3 4.34 2.74 23.25
N VAL A 4 4.60 1.75 22.41
CA VAL A 4 4.72 0.34 22.84
C VAL A 4 6.16 -0.05 23.18
N GLY A 5 7.13 0.80 22.86
CA GLY A 5 8.55 0.52 23.00
C GLY A 5 8.96 0.17 24.41
N ASP A 6 8.53 0.95 25.40
CA ASP A 6 8.86 0.70 26.81
C ASP A 6 8.30 -0.64 27.30
N GLU A 7 7.04 -0.96 26.93
CA GLU A 7 6.44 -2.25 27.26
C GLU A 7 7.18 -3.41 26.56
N LEU A 8 7.50 -3.27 25.28
CA LEU A 8 8.26 -4.29 24.55
C LEU A 8 9.64 -4.51 25.15
N LYS A 9 10.31 -3.44 25.59
CA LYS A 9 11.60 -3.52 26.25
C LYS A 9 11.52 -4.35 27.53
N VAL A 10 10.53 -4.08 28.40
CA VAL A 10 10.36 -4.79 29.67
C VAL A 10 9.83 -6.19 29.49
N GLN A 11 8.80 -6.38 28.63
CA GLN A 11 8.09 -7.65 28.51
C GLN A 11 8.77 -8.65 27.55
N VAL A 12 9.56 -8.16 26.60
CA VAL A 12 10.15 -8.98 25.55
C VAL A 12 11.68 -8.84 25.51
N PHE A 13 12.18 -7.64 25.20
CA PHE A 13 13.60 -7.49 24.84
C PHE A 13 14.55 -7.76 26.01
N ASN A 14 14.21 -7.34 27.22
CA ASN A 14 15.04 -7.61 28.40
C ASN A 14 15.02 -9.07 28.87
N LYS A 15 14.13 -9.91 28.30
CA LYS A 15 14.02 -11.34 28.67
C LYS A 15 14.70 -12.27 27.68
N LEU A 16 15.21 -11.73 26.60
CA LEU A 16 15.82 -12.52 25.50
C LEU A 16 17.29 -12.16 25.34
N ASP A 17 18.15 -13.16 25.33
CA ASP A 17 19.58 -12.98 25.14
C ASP A 17 19.96 -12.56 23.72
N ARG A 18 19.14 -12.96 22.74
CA ARG A 18 19.38 -12.67 21.32
C ARG A 18 18.07 -12.39 20.61
N ILE A 19 18.07 -11.32 19.81
CA ILE A 19 16.90 -10.91 19.01
C ILE A 19 17.37 -10.60 17.61
N ILE A 20 16.74 -11.24 16.63
CA ILE A 20 16.93 -10.96 15.20
C ILE A 20 15.58 -10.54 14.63
N MET A 21 15.52 -9.34 14.05
CA MET A 21 14.35 -8.84 13.35
C MET A 21 14.64 -8.73 11.86
N THR A 22 13.77 -9.28 11.03
CA THR A 22 13.93 -9.25 9.58
C THR A 22 12.61 -8.92 8.90
N SER A 23 12.66 -8.04 7.90
CA SER A 23 11.52 -7.72 7.05
C SER A 23 11.99 -6.97 5.80
N ALA A 24 11.21 -7.02 4.74
CA ALA A 24 11.43 -6.21 3.54
C ALA A 24 11.09 -4.72 3.74
N THR A 25 10.43 -4.34 4.83
CA THR A 25 9.90 -3.00 5.07
C THR A 25 10.31 -2.40 6.41
N LEU A 26 11.48 -2.78 6.95
CA LEU A 26 12.02 -2.20 8.20
C LEU A 26 12.55 -0.77 8.02
N THR A 27 12.90 -0.37 6.79
CA THR A 27 13.55 0.92 6.55
C THR A 27 12.65 1.90 5.81
N THR A 28 12.79 3.18 6.18
CA THR A 28 12.33 4.32 5.39
C THR A 28 13.55 5.13 4.96
N SER A 29 13.64 5.51 3.67
CA SER A 29 14.80 6.22 3.13
C SER A 29 16.16 5.53 3.44
N LYS A 30 16.17 4.18 3.42
CA LYS A 30 17.33 3.33 3.78
C LYS A 30 17.81 3.45 5.23
N LYS A 31 16.98 3.94 6.13
CA LYS A 31 17.30 4.16 7.54
C LYS A 31 16.35 3.36 8.44
N PHE A 32 16.84 2.88 9.59
CA PHE A 32 16.09 2.09 10.56
C PHE A 32 15.49 2.93 11.72
N GLU A 33 15.74 4.25 11.74
CA GLU A 33 15.34 5.14 12.85
C GLU A 33 13.85 5.00 13.18
N PHE A 34 12.99 5.02 12.16
CA PHE A 34 11.55 4.93 12.37
C PHE A 34 11.13 3.65 13.10
N ILE A 35 11.65 2.48 12.73
CA ILE A 35 11.30 1.21 13.37
C ILE A 35 11.93 1.08 14.76
N LYS A 36 13.17 1.55 14.95
CA LYS A 36 13.86 1.56 16.25
C LYS A 36 13.07 2.37 17.28
N GLU A 37 12.66 3.56 16.90
CA GLU A 37 11.83 4.44 17.74
C GLU A 37 10.48 3.79 18.06
N ARG A 38 9.82 3.22 17.06
CA ARG A 38 8.51 2.56 17.21
C ARG A 38 8.53 1.37 18.16
N LEU A 39 9.61 0.60 18.15
CA LEU A 39 9.77 -0.59 18.97
C LEU A 39 10.50 -0.32 20.29
N GLY A 40 11.11 0.86 20.46
CA GLY A 40 11.99 1.14 21.61
C GLY A 40 13.21 0.22 21.65
N PHE A 41 13.68 -0.24 20.50
CA PHE A 41 14.75 -1.22 20.36
C PHE A 41 15.97 -0.61 19.70
N GLN A 42 17.14 -0.77 20.34
CA GLN A 42 18.43 -0.36 19.80
C GLN A 42 19.24 -1.62 19.48
N PRO A 43 19.36 -2.01 18.21
CA PRO A 43 20.15 -3.17 17.81
C PRO A 43 21.66 -2.88 17.92
N ASN A 44 22.44 -3.93 18.16
CA ASN A 44 23.91 -3.84 18.11
C ASN A 44 24.41 -3.77 16.66
N GLU A 45 23.67 -4.40 15.75
CA GLU A 45 24.02 -4.48 14.33
C GLU A 45 22.77 -4.22 13.47
N GLU A 46 23.01 -3.55 12.36
CA GLU A 46 21.99 -3.26 11.33
C GLU A 46 22.51 -3.73 9.98
N LEU A 47 21.68 -4.49 9.26
CA LEU A 47 22.02 -4.96 7.93
C LEU A 47 20.94 -4.56 6.94
N LEU A 48 21.30 -3.76 5.95
CA LEU A 48 20.45 -3.41 4.81
C LEU A 48 20.98 -4.10 3.56
N LEU A 49 20.18 -5.02 3.04
CA LEU A 49 20.46 -5.68 1.77
C LEU A 49 19.70 -5.00 0.64
N ASP A 50 20.34 -4.90 -0.51
CA ASP A 50 19.67 -4.43 -1.72
C ASP A 50 18.62 -5.45 -2.18
N ALA A 51 17.59 -4.95 -2.85
CA ALA A 51 16.56 -5.81 -3.41
C ALA A 51 17.15 -6.72 -4.51
N PRO A 52 16.80 -8.02 -4.54
CA PRO A 52 17.31 -8.96 -5.54
C PRO A 52 16.69 -8.78 -6.93
N PHE A 53 15.94 -7.69 -7.14
CA PHE A 53 15.15 -7.42 -8.34
C PHE A 53 15.74 -6.26 -9.13
N ASP A 54 15.71 -6.39 -10.46
CA ASP A 54 16.09 -5.34 -11.41
C ASP A 54 14.87 -4.44 -11.72
N TYR A 55 14.45 -3.66 -10.72
CA TYR A 55 13.28 -2.79 -10.84
C TYR A 55 13.28 -1.89 -12.08
N PRO A 56 14.41 -1.29 -12.51
CA PRO A 56 14.44 -0.47 -13.72
C PRO A 56 13.97 -1.20 -14.98
N ASN A 57 14.21 -2.51 -15.06
CA ASN A 57 13.83 -3.35 -16.22
C ASN A 57 12.55 -4.17 -15.97
N GLN A 58 12.09 -4.28 -14.74
CA GLN A 58 10.93 -5.10 -14.36
C GLN A 58 9.67 -4.28 -14.08
N ALA A 59 9.81 -3.04 -13.61
CA ALA A 59 8.68 -2.22 -13.17
C ALA A 59 8.67 -0.86 -13.84
N LEU A 60 7.50 -0.46 -14.35
CA LEU A 60 7.24 0.90 -14.79
C LEU A 60 6.43 1.64 -13.72
N LEU A 61 6.91 2.79 -13.27
CA LEU A 61 6.12 3.70 -12.45
C LEU A 61 5.43 4.74 -13.35
N TYR A 62 4.11 4.74 -13.35
CA TYR A 62 3.29 5.71 -14.06
C TYR A 62 2.63 6.66 -13.08
N VAL A 63 2.92 7.95 -13.20
CA VAL A 63 2.32 9.02 -12.39
C VAL A 63 1.68 10.04 -13.33
N PRO A 64 0.35 10.05 -13.47
CA PRO A 64 -0.33 11.03 -14.30
C PRO A 64 -0.22 12.43 -13.69
N SER A 65 0.10 13.43 -14.51
CA SER A 65 0.18 14.84 -14.10
C SER A 65 -1.06 15.66 -14.45
N ASP A 66 -2.03 15.02 -15.10
CA ASP A 66 -3.22 15.63 -15.69
C ASP A 66 -4.53 15.27 -14.96
N LEU A 67 -4.43 14.59 -13.83
CA LEU A 67 -5.60 14.31 -13.00
C LEU A 67 -5.96 15.53 -12.13
N PRO A 68 -7.26 15.83 -11.97
CA PRO A 68 -7.71 16.89 -11.08
C PRO A 68 -7.38 16.57 -9.62
N GLU A 69 -7.21 17.61 -8.82
CA GLU A 69 -7.09 17.44 -7.37
C GLU A 69 -8.41 16.95 -6.75
N GLN A 70 -8.31 16.09 -5.76
CA GLN A 70 -9.48 15.64 -5.01
C GLN A 70 -10.08 16.83 -4.24
N GLY A 71 -11.33 17.19 -4.57
CA GLY A 71 -12.02 18.31 -3.94
C GLY A 71 -12.16 19.54 -4.86
N ASP A 72 -11.58 19.51 -6.04
CA ASP A 72 -11.91 20.53 -7.06
C ASP A 72 -13.39 20.41 -7.44
N LYS A 73 -14.14 21.50 -7.19
CA LYS A 73 -15.58 21.55 -7.44
C LYS A 73 -15.91 21.64 -8.92
N ASN A 74 -14.96 22.00 -9.76
CA ASN A 74 -15.16 22.25 -11.19
C ASN A 74 -14.95 20.99 -12.04
N VAL A 75 -14.30 19.95 -11.50
CA VAL A 75 -14.00 18.73 -12.24
C VAL A 75 -14.48 17.51 -11.45
N PRO A 76 -15.23 16.61 -12.08
CA PRO A 76 -15.71 15.39 -11.39
C PRO A 76 -14.56 14.40 -11.19
N TYR A 77 -13.80 14.56 -10.12
CA TYR A 77 -12.64 13.72 -9.75
C TYR A 77 -12.90 12.22 -9.94
N VAL A 78 -14.04 11.71 -9.47
CA VAL A 78 -14.40 10.29 -9.59
C VAL A 78 -14.53 9.87 -11.05
N GLY A 79 -15.07 10.75 -11.92
CA GLY A 79 -15.17 10.49 -13.35
C GLY A 79 -13.80 10.33 -14.01
N GLU A 80 -12.89 11.28 -13.74
CA GLU A 80 -11.57 11.29 -14.36
C GLU A 80 -10.70 10.12 -13.86
N ILE A 81 -10.69 9.84 -12.55
CA ILE A 81 -9.95 8.69 -12.03
C ILE A 81 -10.52 7.35 -12.54
N SER A 82 -11.84 7.25 -12.71
CA SER A 82 -12.46 6.03 -13.28
C SER A 82 -12.06 5.82 -14.74
N LYS A 83 -12.02 6.88 -15.56
CA LYS A 83 -11.51 6.81 -16.95
C LYS A 83 -10.07 6.31 -16.97
N ARG A 84 -9.20 6.89 -16.13
CA ARG A 84 -7.79 6.49 -16.04
C ARG A 84 -7.65 5.04 -15.58
N CYS A 85 -8.41 4.61 -14.57
CA CYS A 85 -8.43 3.22 -14.13
C CYS A 85 -8.86 2.27 -15.25
N ARG A 86 -9.91 2.62 -16.00
CA ARG A 86 -10.37 1.84 -17.16
C ARG A 86 -9.27 1.67 -18.20
N ASP A 87 -8.62 2.75 -18.58
CA ASP A 87 -7.59 2.73 -19.63
C ASP A 87 -6.39 1.89 -19.21
N LEU A 88 -5.96 1.98 -17.95
CA LEU A 88 -4.89 1.15 -17.38
C LEU A 88 -5.30 -0.33 -17.28
N VAL A 89 -6.53 -0.63 -16.91
CA VAL A 89 -7.08 -2.00 -16.87
C VAL A 89 -7.11 -2.62 -18.27
N LEU A 90 -7.54 -1.87 -19.28
CA LEU A 90 -7.53 -2.34 -20.67
C LEU A 90 -6.11 -2.58 -21.16
N ALA A 91 -5.18 -1.67 -20.88
CA ALA A 91 -3.78 -1.81 -21.27
C ALA A 91 -3.08 -3.01 -20.60
N SER A 92 -3.46 -3.38 -19.38
CA SER A 92 -2.91 -4.53 -18.65
C SER A 92 -3.62 -5.85 -18.95
N GLY A 93 -4.62 -5.86 -19.84
CA GLY A 93 -5.42 -7.06 -20.11
C GLY A 93 -6.20 -7.58 -18.91
N GLY A 94 -6.61 -6.71 -17.98
CA GLY A 94 -7.42 -7.04 -16.82
C GLY A 94 -6.66 -7.66 -15.63
N LYS A 95 -5.35 -7.87 -15.72
CA LYS A 95 -4.51 -8.43 -14.64
C LYS A 95 -4.14 -7.35 -13.62
N THR A 96 -5.15 -6.76 -12.96
CA THR A 96 -5.01 -5.50 -12.24
C THR A 96 -5.55 -5.56 -10.81
N PHE A 97 -4.78 -4.99 -9.87
CA PHE A 97 -5.29 -4.57 -8.57
C PHE A 97 -5.48 -3.05 -8.57
N ILE A 98 -6.68 -2.58 -8.16
CA ILE A 98 -6.94 -1.18 -7.89
C ILE A 98 -7.06 -1.03 -6.37
N LEU A 99 -6.13 -0.29 -5.78
CA LEU A 99 -6.00 -0.11 -4.34
C LEU A 99 -6.50 1.27 -3.93
N PHE A 100 -7.41 1.28 -2.99
CA PHE A 100 -8.08 2.48 -2.48
C PHE A 100 -7.74 2.71 -1.01
N THR A 101 -7.87 3.96 -0.57
CA THR A 101 -7.75 4.34 0.84
C THR A 101 -9.11 4.44 1.53
N SER A 102 -10.22 4.36 0.79
CA SER A 102 -11.58 4.37 1.34
C SER A 102 -12.53 3.50 0.53
N TYR A 103 -13.50 2.90 1.21
CA TYR A 103 -14.59 2.15 0.57
C TYR A 103 -15.52 3.06 -0.26
N ALA A 104 -15.68 4.33 0.13
CA ALA A 104 -16.52 5.27 -0.63
C ALA A 104 -15.99 5.46 -2.05
N LEU A 105 -14.69 5.77 -2.20
CA LEU A 105 -14.09 5.92 -3.52
C LEU A 105 -14.05 4.59 -4.29
N LEU A 106 -13.75 3.48 -3.59
CA LEU A 106 -13.76 2.14 -4.17
C LEU A 106 -15.11 1.85 -4.84
N ASN A 107 -16.21 2.05 -4.11
CA ASN A 107 -17.54 1.76 -4.62
C ASN A 107 -17.92 2.67 -5.81
N GLN A 108 -17.62 3.96 -5.73
CA GLN A 108 -17.91 4.90 -6.81
C GLN A 108 -17.16 4.56 -8.11
N VAL A 109 -15.89 4.18 -8.00
CA VAL A 109 -15.10 3.78 -9.18
C VAL A 109 -15.55 2.42 -9.70
N TYR A 110 -15.85 1.47 -8.81
CA TYR A 110 -16.36 0.14 -9.18
C TYR A 110 -17.65 0.27 -9.99
N GLU A 111 -18.64 1.00 -9.49
CA GLU A 111 -19.93 1.20 -10.15
C GLU A 111 -19.76 1.80 -11.55
N LYS A 112 -18.87 2.79 -11.72
CA LYS A 112 -18.59 3.36 -13.04
C LYS A 112 -17.94 2.37 -14.00
N LEU A 113 -16.98 1.58 -13.54
CA LEU A 113 -16.31 0.59 -14.39
C LEU A 113 -17.26 -0.56 -14.76
N ASP A 114 -18.14 -0.94 -13.87
CA ASP A 114 -19.18 -1.95 -14.09
C ASP A 114 -20.21 -1.47 -15.11
N GLU A 115 -20.70 -0.23 -14.95
CA GLU A 115 -21.60 0.44 -15.90
C GLU A 115 -21.01 0.53 -17.32
N TRP A 116 -19.70 0.78 -17.42
CA TRP A 116 -19.02 0.88 -18.73
C TRP A 116 -18.74 -0.48 -19.38
N GLY A 117 -18.97 -1.59 -18.70
CA GLY A 117 -18.92 -2.94 -19.26
C GLY A 117 -17.52 -3.36 -19.69
N LEU A 118 -16.56 -3.44 -18.77
CA LEU A 118 -15.23 -3.94 -19.06
C LEU A 118 -15.26 -5.42 -19.47
N PRO A 119 -14.36 -5.86 -20.39
CA PRO A 119 -14.31 -7.25 -20.85
C PRO A 119 -13.69 -8.22 -19.82
N PHE A 120 -13.46 -7.76 -18.58
CA PHE A 120 -12.86 -8.51 -17.51
C PHE A 120 -13.79 -8.54 -16.28
N PRO A 121 -13.86 -9.66 -15.55
CA PRO A 121 -14.60 -9.70 -14.30
C PRO A 121 -14.06 -8.68 -13.30
N LEU A 122 -14.96 -7.95 -12.67
CA LEU A 122 -14.67 -7.06 -11.57
C LEU A 122 -14.95 -7.81 -10.26
N ILE A 123 -14.01 -7.78 -9.32
CA ILE A 123 -14.08 -8.48 -8.05
C ILE A 123 -13.89 -7.44 -6.95
N ARG A 124 -14.94 -7.15 -6.19
CA ARG A 124 -14.91 -6.13 -5.14
C ARG A 124 -14.69 -6.75 -3.78
N GLN A 125 -13.82 -6.14 -2.99
CA GLN A 125 -13.61 -6.51 -1.60
C GLN A 125 -14.91 -6.38 -0.79
N GLY A 126 -15.23 -7.41 0.00
CA GLY A 126 -16.44 -7.49 0.80
C GLY A 126 -17.56 -8.34 0.17
N GLU A 127 -17.51 -8.64 -1.13
CA GLU A 127 -18.51 -9.51 -1.78
C GLU A 127 -18.29 -10.99 -1.46
N VAL A 128 -17.03 -11.40 -1.38
CA VAL A 128 -16.65 -12.76 -1.04
C VAL A 128 -15.39 -12.74 -0.14
N PRO A 129 -15.10 -13.82 0.59
CA PRO A 129 -13.87 -13.94 1.37
C PRO A 129 -12.61 -13.74 0.53
N THR A 130 -11.58 -13.12 1.10
CA THR A 130 -10.33 -12.75 0.41
C THR A 130 -9.65 -13.92 -0.31
N ASN A 131 -9.64 -15.11 0.30
CA ASN A 131 -9.06 -16.31 -0.31
C ASN A 131 -9.79 -16.71 -1.61
N LEU A 132 -11.11 -16.57 -1.63
CA LEU A 132 -11.93 -16.84 -2.82
C LEU A 132 -11.74 -15.78 -3.91
N MET A 133 -11.61 -14.51 -3.52
CA MET A 133 -11.26 -13.42 -4.46
C MET A 133 -9.96 -13.73 -5.19
N ILE A 134 -8.92 -14.10 -4.42
CA ILE A 134 -7.60 -14.43 -4.97
C ILE A 134 -7.66 -15.68 -5.86
N LYS A 135 -8.42 -16.68 -5.47
CA LYS A 135 -8.63 -17.87 -6.31
C LYS A 135 -9.25 -17.48 -7.65
N LYS A 136 -10.34 -16.73 -7.65
CA LYS A 136 -11.00 -16.25 -8.89
C LYS A 136 -10.05 -15.41 -9.75
N PHE A 137 -9.25 -14.55 -9.13
CA PHE A 137 -8.28 -13.71 -9.82
C PHE A 137 -7.18 -14.51 -10.53
N LYS A 138 -6.74 -15.64 -9.93
CA LYS A 138 -5.73 -16.53 -10.53
C LYS A 138 -6.27 -17.38 -11.68
N GLU A 139 -7.57 -17.62 -11.73
CA GLU A 139 -8.20 -18.48 -12.76
C GLU A 139 -8.27 -17.80 -14.14
N LYS A 140 -8.48 -16.49 -14.17
CA LYS A 140 -8.56 -15.70 -15.42
C LYS A 140 -8.25 -14.23 -15.18
N PRO A 141 -7.83 -13.49 -16.23
CA PRO A 141 -7.65 -12.05 -16.14
C PRO A 141 -8.88 -11.37 -15.56
N SER A 142 -8.69 -10.63 -14.48
CA SER A 142 -9.76 -9.99 -13.69
C SER A 142 -9.23 -8.73 -13.02
N VAL A 143 -10.11 -7.91 -12.49
CA VAL A 143 -9.76 -6.70 -11.76
C VAL A 143 -10.20 -6.83 -10.31
N ILE A 144 -9.27 -6.70 -9.36
CA ILE A 144 -9.61 -6.64 -7.94
C ILE A 144 -9.65 -5.19 -7.46
N PHE A 145 -10.74 -4.86 -6.76
CA PHE A 145 -10.92 -3.60 -6.03
C PHE A 145 -10.72 -3.86 -4.55
N GLY A 146 -9.66 -3.29 -3.96
CA GLY A 146 -9.30 -3.53 -2.56
C GLY A 146 -8.96 -2.25 -1.80
N THR A 147 -9.11 -2.30 -0.47
CA THR A 147 -8.69 -1.25 0.46
C THR A 147 -7.47 -1.69 1.27
N ASN A 148 -7.13 -0.97 2.32
CA ASN A 148 -5.93 -1.16 3.16
C ASN A 148 -5.64 -2.62 3.57
N SER A 149 -6.67 -3.42 3.84
CA SER A 149 -6.48 -4.84 4.17
C SER A 149 -5.93 -5.68 3.00
N PHE A 150 -6.13 -5.21 1.77
CA PHE A 150 -5.56 -5.81 0.56
C PHE A 150 -4.10 -5.41 0.29
N TRP A 151 -3.63 -4.31 0.89
CA TRP A 151 -2.23 -3.92 0.82
C TRP A 151 -1.34 -4.88 1.59
N GLN A 152 -1.90 -5.52 2.63
CA GLN A 152 -1.20 -6.46 3.51
C GLN A 152 -1.74 -7.88 3.33
N GLY A 153 -0.88 -8.87 3.24
CA GLY A 153 -1.28 -10.29 3.38
C GLY A 153 -1.82 -11.00 2.14
N VAL A 154 -1.93 -10.37 0.97
CA VAL A 154 -2.38 -11.02 -0.27
C VAL A 154 -1.20 -11.50 -1.10
N ASP A 155 -1.17 -12.79 -1.42
CA ASP A 155 -0.14 -13.41 -2.27
C ASP A 155 -0.69 -13.80 -3.64
N VAL A 156 -0.25 -13.07 -4.69
CA VAL A 156 -0.58 -13.37 -6.08
C VAL A 156 0.72 -13.49 -6.88
N PRO A 157 1.01 -14.63 -7.48
CA PRO A 157 2.22 -14.82 -8.27
C PRO A 157 2.19 -14.01 -9.58
N GLY A 158 3.35 -13.55 -9.99
CA GLY A 158 3.69 -12.58 -11.00
C GLY A 158 2.85 -12.51 -12.26
N GLU A 159 2.65 -13.61 -13.01
CA GLU A 159 1.94 -13.56 -14.29
C GLU A 159 0.45 -13.22 -14.17
N ALA A 160 -0.17 -13.46 -13.02
CA ALA A 160 -1.56 -13.15 -12.79
C ALA A 160 -1.78 -11.66 -12.48
N LEU A 161 -0.78 -10.95 -11.94
CA LEU A 161 -0.83 -9.54 -11.59
C LEU A 161 0.23 -8.77 -12.38
N GLN A 162 -0.20 -7.89 -13.28
CA GLN A 162 0.68 -7.06 -14.12
C GLN A 162 0.49 -5.57 -13.92
N SER A 163 -0.57 -5.16 -13.22
CA SER A 163 -0.83 -3.76 -12.93
C SER A 163 -1.32 -3.58 -11.49
N VAL A 164 -0.73 -2.62 -10.80
CA VAL A 164 -1.20 -2.15 -9.48
C VAL A 164 -1.49 -0.67 -9.61
N ILE A 165 -2.74 -0.29 -9.45
CA ILE A 165 -3.20 1.09 -9.47
C ILE A 165 -3.45 1.53 -8.03
N ILE A 166 -2.79 2.57 -7.59
CA ILE A 166 -2.94 3.17 -6.26
C ILE A 166 -3.61 4.52 -6.44
N THR A 167 -4.87 4.60 -6.10
CA THR A 167 -5.70 5.78 -6.39
C THR A 167 -5.40 6.99 -5.51
N LYS A 168 -4.71 6.79 -4.40
CA LYS A 168 -4.30 7.83 -3.47
C LYS A 168 -3.16 7.32 -2.58
N LEU A 169 -2.23 8.19 -2.22
CA LEU A 169 -1.18 7.87 -1.24
C LEU A 169 -1.79 7.38 0.09
N PRO A 170 -1.30 6.26 0.65
CA PRO A 170 -1.90 5.59 1.79
C PRO A 170 -1.54 6.25 3.13
N PHE A 171 -1.90 7.51 3.31
CA PHE A 171 -1.81 8.16 4.61
C PHE A 171 -2.85 7.59 5.58
N ASP A 172 -2.45 7.38 6.83
CA ASP A 172 -3.38 7.02 7.90
C ASP A 172 -4.44 8.13 8.09
N VAL A 173 -5.64 7.76 8.49
CA VAL A 173 -6.71 8.74 8.76
C VAL A 173 -6.36 9.54 10.02
N PRO A 174 -6.19 10.88 9.95
CA PRO A 174 -5.72 11.66 11.08
C PRO A 174 -6.62 11.61 12.32
N LYS A 175 -7.92 11.39 12.13
CA LYS A 175 -8.93 11.29 13.21
C LYS A 175 -9.12 9.88 13.77
N GLU A 176 -8.35 8.91 13.30
CA GLU A 176 -8.33 7.60 13.94
C GLU A 176 -7.70 7.70 15.33
N PRO A 177 -8.32 7.19 16.41
CA PRO A 177 -7.92 7.48 17.79
C PRO A 177 -6.42 7.28 18.09
N LEU A 178 -5.82 6.20 17.55
CA LEU A 178 -4.39 5.95 17.77
C LEU A 178 -3.50 6.89 16.97
N THR A 179 -3.90 7.21 15.75
CA THR A 179 -3.18 8.14 14.85
C THR A 179 -3.24 9.55 15.42
N GLU A 180 -4.42 9.99 15.84
CA GLU A 180 -4.65 11.30 16.47
C GLU A 180 -3.80 11.47 17.73
N ALA A 181 -3.85 10.49 18.65
CA ALA A 181 -3.07 10.53 19.88
C ALA A 181 -1.54 10.61 19.63
N ARG A 182 -1.04 9.93 18.60
CA ARG A 182 0.38 10.03 18.19
C ARG A 182 0.74 11.37 17.60
N ILE A 183 -0.14 11.94 16.78
CA ILE A 183 0.04 13.28 16.22
C ILE A 183 0.09 14.33 17.34
N GLU A 184 -0.82 14.24 18.30
CA GLU A 184 -0.84 15.15 19.44
C GLU A 184 0.40 15.03 20.33
N GLU A 185 0.87 13.81 20.56
CA GLU A 185 2.10 13.56 21.34
C GLU A 185 3.32 14.17 20.68
N LEU A 186 3.50 13.97 19.37
CA LEU A 186 4.61 14.58 18.62
C LEU A 186 4.54 16.11 18.64
N ARG A 187 3.33 16.69 18.51
CA ARG A 187 3.13 18.15 18.64
C ARG A 187 3.52 18.66 20.03
N ARG A 188 3.20 17.94 21.10
CA ARG A 188 3.63 18.29 22.46
C ARG A 188 5.15 18.30 22.62
N GLN A 189 5.83 17.43 21.88
CA GLN A 189 7.29 17.36 21.84
C GLN A 189 7.92 18.36 20.86
N HIS A 190 7.14 19.23 20.21
CA HIS A 190 7.56 20.16 19.16
C HIS A 190 8.17 19.47 17.94
N ILE A 191 7.76 18.23 17.64
CA ILE A 191 8.16 17.45 16.49
C ILE A 191 7.05 17.54 15.43
N ASP A 192 7.44 17.77 14.15
CA ASP A 192 6.46 17.77 13.06
C ASP A 192 5.90 16.36 12.82
N PRO A 193 4.59 16.11 13.07
CA PRO A 193 4.01 14.79 12.91
C PRO A 193 3.95 14.32 11.45
N PHE A 194 3.89 15.24 10.50
CA PHE A 194 3.78 14.89 9.09
C PHE A 194 5.05 14.22 8.60
N SER A 195 6.19 14.87 8.77
CA SER A 195 7.48 14.33 8.33
C SER A 195 7.99 13.17 9.18
N HIS A 196 7.72 13.20 10.51
CA HIS A 196 8.28 12.22 11.43
C HIS A 196 7.47 10.92 11.56
N TYR A 197 6.15 10.99 11.33
CA TYR A 197 5.24 9.86 11.51
C TYR A 197 4.44 9.52 10.26
N GLN A 198 3.72 10.49 9.67
CA GLN A 198 2.76 10.20 8.61
C GLN A 198 3.45 9.80 7.30
N ILE A 199 4.50 10.52 6.87
CA ILE A 199 5.27 10.18 5.67
C ILE A 199 5.94 8.81 5.80
N PRO A 200 6.72 8.49 6.86
CA PRO A 200 7.31 7.16 7.02
C PRO A 200 6.28 6.03 6.98
N ARG A 201 5.13 6.22 7.60
CA ARG A 201 4.03 5.26 7.57
C ARG A 201 3.49 5.05 6.17
N ALA A 202 3.20 6.13 5.45
CA ALA A 202 2.72 6.06 4.07
C ALA A 202 3.73 5.38 3.14
N ILE A 203 5.04 5.66 3.30
CA ILE A 203 6.11 5.00 2.53
C ILE A 203 6.12 3.48 2.78
N ILE A 204 5.99 3.05 4.03
CA ILE A 204 5.97 1.61 4.36
C ILE A 204 4.75 0.95 3.71
N GLN A 205 3.57 1.54 3.82
CA GLN A 205 2.35 1.02 3.20
C GLN A 205 2.48 1.00 1.67
N LEU A 206 3.02 2.06 1.07
CA LEU A 206 3.25 2.14 -0.37
C LEU A 206 4.21 1.03 -0.86
N LYS A 207 5.31 0.80 -0.14
CA LYS A 207 6.24 -0.31 -0.42
C LYS A 207 5.55 -1.68 -0.36
N GLN A 208 4.63 -1.87 0.57
CA GLN A 208 3.84 -3.10 0.67
C GLN A 208 2.92 -3.29 -0.55
N GLY A 209 2.30 -2.21 -1.04
CA GLY A 209 1.51 -2.22 -2.28
C GLY A 209 2.35 -2.57 -3.50
N PHE A 210 3.50 -1.92 -3.68
CA PHE A 210 4.43 -2.21 -4.77
C PHE A 210 4.99 -3.62 -4.73
N GLY A 211 5.32 -4.12 -3.54
CA GLY A 211 5.84 -5.47 -3.33
C GLY A 211 4.89 -6.59 -3.75
N ARG A 212 3.66 -6.26 -4.17
CA ARG A 212 2.73 -7.22 -4.75
C ARG A 212 3.05 -7.53 -6.22
N LEU A 213 3.63 -6.57 -6.94
CA LEU A 213 3.85 -6.68 -8.38
C LEU A 213 5.08 -7.52 -8.73
N ILE A 214 6.23 -7.26 -8.10
CA ILE A 214 7.51 -7.92 -8.42
C ILE A 214 7.90 -8.85 -7.27
N ARG A 215 7.91 -10.17 -7.53
CA ARG A 215 8.23 -11.24 -6.57
C ARG A 215 9.28 -12.21 -7.08
N LYS A 216 9.44 -12.28 -8.40
CA LYS A 216 10.44 -13.11 -9.09
C LYS A 216 11.24 -12.26 -10.06
N LYS A 217 12.41 -12.72 -10.42
CA LYS A 217 13.26 -12.07 -11.42
C LYS A 217 12.62 -11.98 -12.83
N THR A 218 11.61 -12.80 -13.08
CA THR A 218 10.87 -12.83 -14.35
C THR A 218 9.63 -11.95 -14.35
N ASP A 219 9.16 -11.48 -13.19
CA ASP A 219 7.96 -10.67 -13.09
C ASP A 219 8.18 -9.29 -13.73
N ARG A 220 7.15 -8.79 -14.38
CA ARG A 220 7.12 -7.44 -14.97
C ARG A 220 5.75 -6.83 -14.75
N GLY A 221 5.71 -5.50 -14.65
CA GLY A 221 4.42 -4.83 -14.56
C GLY A 221 4.49 -3.33 -14.36
N VAL A 222 3.33 -2.74 -14.20
CA VAL A 222 3.14 -1.30 -14.05
C VAL A 222 2.57 -0.99 -12.67
N VAL A 223 3.14 -0.01 -12.02
CA VAL A 223 2.54 0.63 -10.85
C VAL A 223 2.09 2.01 -11.26
N SER A 224 0.82 2.30 -11.05
CA SER A 224 0.23 3.61 -11.32
C SER A 224 -0.13 4.28 -9.98
N LEU A 225 0.22 5.56 -9.84
CA LEU A 225 0.02 6.31 -8.60
C LEU A 225 -0.71 7.62 -8.87
#